data_0dd0d7b214b94a72cb6af7efd156759a
#
_entry.id   0dd0d7b214b94a72cb6af7efd156759a
#
_cell.length_a   1.000
_cell.length_b   1.000
_cell.length_c   1.000
_cell.angle_alpha   90.00
_cell.angle_beta   90.00
_cell.angle_gamma   90.00
#
_symmetry.space_group_name_H-M   'P 1'
#
loop_
_entity.id
_entity.type
_entity.pdbx_description
1 polymer ?
#
loop_
_entity_poly.entity_id
_entity_poly.type
_entity_poly.pdbx_seq_one_letter_code
_entity_poly.pdbx_strand_id
1 'polypeptide(L)'
;APTVIEGILTENFGIPTEKARTASRIADGSVKRAIFLAQVESSELRDRAFEIFRLAAGDKELAFFNTLQGQTTKLTGEAALETLRYVGLFAGDLNLAQTAPEQIVNVDKKDFLLETRAALPPEKEENLADAVLDLLLRIEDLSRKVRGNVNLQLVMLNLYLGLGRIFRG
;
A
#
# COMPACT_ATOMS: atom_id res chain seq x y z
N ALA A 1 -17.08 -7.48 12.29
CA ALA A 1 -16.86 -8.05 10.95
C ALA A 1 -16.78 -6.92 9.91
N PRO A 2 -15.93 -7.04 8.86
CA PRO A 2 -15.81 -5.99 7.84
C PRO A 2 -17.14 -5.58 7.19
N THR A 3 -18.06 -6.52 6.98
CA THR A 3 -19.38 -6.28 6.40
C THR A 3 -20.25 -5.36 7.27
N VAL A 4 -20.16 -5.46 8.58
CA VAL A 4 -20.89 -4.58 9.51
C VAL A 4 -20.34 -3.15 9.42
N ILE A 5 -19.01 -3.02 9.37
CA ILE A 5 -18.35 -1.71 9.24
C ILE A 5 -18.66 -1.10 7.87
N GLU A 6 -18.65 -1.89 6.81
CA GLU A 6 -19.05 -1.45 5.46
C GLU A 6 -20.47 -0.86 5.47
N GLY A 7 -21.44 -1.56 6.11
CA GLY A 7 -22.80 -1.07 6.28
C GLY A 7 -22.84 0.27 7.03
N ILE A 8 -22.14 0.40 8.14
CA ILE A 8 -22.07 1.65 8.91
C ILE A 8 -21.52 2.80 8.06
N LEU A 9 -20.45 2.56 7.29
CA LEU A 9 -19.83 3.58 6.45
C LEU A 9 -20.75 4.04 5.32
N THR A 10 -21.47 3.12 4.69
CA THR A 10 -22.37 3.45 3.57
C THR A 10 -23.65 4.11 4.06
N GLU A 11 -24.29 3.58 5.10
CA GLU A 11 -25.60 4.03 5.56
C GLU A 11 -25.52 5.33 6.40
N ASN A 12 -24.51 5.41 7.30
CA ASN A 12 -24.44 6.53 8.25
C ASN A 12 -23.53 7.67 7.75
N PHE A 13 -22.57 7.39 6.89
CA PHE A 13 -21.60 8.37 6.42
C PHE A 13 -21.66 8.64 4.90
N GLY A 14 -22.52 7.94 4.18
CA GLY A 14 -22.68 8.13 2.73
C GLY A 14 -21.43 7.79 1.91
N ILE A 15 -20.54 6.95 2.45
CA ILE A 15 -19.30 6.55 1.77
C ILE A 15 -19.66 5.59 0.62
N PRO A 16 -19.11 5.80 -0.58
CA PRO A 16 -19.34 4.87 -1.69
C PRO A 16 -18.94 3.43 -1.32
N THR A 17 -19.75 2.45 -1.73
CA THR A 17 -19.64 1.04 -1.32
C THR A 17 -18.25 0.46 -1.49
N GLU A 18 -17.58 0.70 -2.63
CA GLU A 18 -16.22 0.20 -2.85
C GLU A 18 -15.20 0.78 -1.89
N LYS A 19 -15.30 2.08 -1.61
CA LYS A 19 -14.43 2.76 -0.67
C LYS A 19 -14.71 2.30 0.76
N ALA A 20 -15.98 2.12 1.12
CA ALA A 20 -16.39 1.57 2.42
C ALA A 20 -15.87 0.14 2.61
N ARG A 21 -15.98 -0.69 1.58
CA ARG A 21 -15.45 -2.06 1.59
C ARG A 21 -13.95 -2.11 1.80
N THR A 22 -13.19 -1.31 1.05
CA THR A 22 -11.74 -1.21 1.21
C THR A 22 -11.37 -0.73 2.62
N ALA A 23 -11.98 0.37 3.08
CA ALA A 23 -11.72 0.91 4.41
C ALA A 23 -12.05 -0.09 5.53
N SER A 24 -13.17 -0.82 5.43
CA SER A 24 -13.59 -1.81 6.43
C SER A 24 -12.62 -2.98 6.55
N ARG A 25 -12.04 -3.42 5.44
CA ARG A 25 -11.04 -4.50 5.42
C ARG A 25 -9.70 -4.06 6.01
N ILE A 26 -9.25 -2.84 5.70
CA ILE A 26 -7.99 -2.27 6.19
C ILE A 26 -8.08 -1.92 7.68
N ALA A 27 -9.27 -1.58 8.16
CA ALA A 27 -9.49 -1.08 9.52
C ALA A 27 -9.33 -2.12 10.64
N ASP A 28 -9.19 -3.38 10.29
CA ASP A 28 -8.97 -4.49 11.22
C ASP A 28 -9.98 -4.50 12.39
N GLY A 29 -11.26 -4.36 12.05
CA GLY A 29 -12.37 -4.36 13.01
C GLY A 29 -12.65 -3.04 13.72
N SER A 30 -11.86 -1.99 13.52
CA SER A 30 -12.05 -0.69 14.14
C SER A 30 -12.93 0.23 13.29
N VAL A 31 -14.14 0.55 13.78
CA VAL A 31 -15.05 1.51 13.13
C VAL A 31 -14.43 2.91 13.03
N LYS A 32 -13.82 3.39 14.11
CA LYS A 32 -13.14 4.70 14.14
C LYS A 32 -12.07 4.79 13.06
N ARG A 33 -11.26 3.75 12.93
CA ARG A 33 -10.23 3.67 11.92
C ARG A 33 -10.82 3.57 10.51
N ALA A 34 -11.89 2.81 10.31
CA ALA A 34 -12.57 2.71 9.03
C ALA A 34 -13.13 4.07 8.57
N ILE A 35 -13.71 4.85 9.47
CA ILE A 35 -14.14 6.22 9.18
C ILE A 35 -12.97 7.09 8.76
N PHE A 36 -11.87 7.07 9.52
CA PHE A 36 -10.64 7.80 9.18
C PHE A 36 -10.10 7.41 7.80
N LEU A 37 -10.00 6.11 7.52
CA LEU A 37 -9.53 5.58 6.25
C LEU A 37 -10.44 5.92 5.06
N ALA A 38 -11.72 6.12 5.31
CA ALA A 38 -12.70 6.51 4.31
C ALA A 38 -12.74 8.03 4.05
N GLN A 39 -12.07 8.85 4.88
CA GLN A 39 -11.94 10.30 4.69
C GLN A 39 -10.97 10.64 3.54
N VAL A 40 -11.09 11.83 2.99
CA VAL A 40 -10.33 12.29 1.82
C VAL A 40 -8.81 12.22 2.05
N GLU A 41 -8.33 12.64 3.22
CA GLU A 41 -6.88 12.66 3.54
C GLU A 41 -6.26 11.25 3.53
N SER A 42 -6.94 10.26 4.09
CA SER A 42 -6.44 8.88 4.06
C SER A 42 -6.48 8.28 2.64
N SER A 43 -7.46 8.69 1.84
CA SER A 43 -7.53 8.34 0.41
C SER A 43 -6.32 8.89 -0.36
N GLU A 44 -5.90 10.13 -0.11
CA GLU A 44 -4.73 10.73 -0.75
C GLU A 44 -3.43 9.99 -0.39
N LEU A 45 -3.24 9.61 0.88
CA LEU A 45 -2.06 8.84 1.31
C LEU A 45 -2.03 7.44 0.70
N ARG A 46 -3.20 6.81 0.60
CA ARG A 46 -3.34 5.51 -0.06
C ARG A 46 -3.04 5.61 -1.56
N ASP A 47 -3.57 6.62 -2.23
CA ASP A 47 -3.32 6.86 -3.66
C ASP A 47 -1.83 7.16 -3.92
N ARG A 48 -1.19 7.90 -3.04
CA ARG A 48 0.26 8.14 -3.07
C ARG A 48 1.05 6.84 -2.90
N ALA A 49 0.68 6.01 -1.95
CA ALA A 49 1.31 4.71 -1.74
C ALA A 49 1.13 3.80 -2.96
N PHE A 50 -0.05 3.80 -3.55
CA PHE A 50 -0.31 3.06 -4.77
C PHE A 50 0.54 3.56 -5.94
N GLU A 51 0.71 4.87 -6.08
CA GLU A 51 1.58 5.45 -7.11
C GLU A 51 3.04 5.00 -6.94
N ILE A 52 3.57 5.00 -5.71
CA ILE A 52 4.91 4.47 -5.42
C ILE A 52 5.02 3.00 -5.84
N PHE A 53 4.03 2.19 -5.46
CA PHE A 53 3.97 0.78 -5.82
C PHE A 53 3.93 0.57 -7.35
N ARG A 54 3.07 1.32 -8.03
CA ARG A 54 2.92 1.29 -9.48
C ARG A 54 4.20 1.68 -10.21
N LEU A 55 4.88 2.72 -9.76
CA LEU A 55 6.15 3.17 -10.33
C LEU A 55 7.25 2.13 -10.16
N ALA A 56 7.31 1.46 -9.00
CA ALA A 56 8.25 0.37 -8.76
C ALA A 56 7.97 -0.84 -9.65
N ALA A 57 6.70 -1.21 -9.82
CA ALA A 57 6.29 -2.30 -10.70
C ALA A 57 6.62 -2.02 -12.18
N GLY A 58 6.51 -0.77 -12.61
CA GLY A 58 6.79 -0.33 -13.98
C GLY A 58 8.24 0.07 -14.25
N ASP A 59 9.14 -0.08 -13.29
CA ASP A 59 10.55 0.37 -13.39
C ASP A 59 10.70 1.84 -13.77
N LYS A 60 9.92 2.70 -13.12
CA LYS A 60 9.87 4.14 -13.38
C LYS A 60 10.66 4.96 -12.35
N GLU A 61 11.95 4.67 -12.22
CA GLU A 61 12.82 5.27 -11.20
C GLU A 61 12.86 6.79 -11.27
N LEU A 62 13.03 7.36 -12.47
CA LEU A 62 13.07 8.81 -12.64
C LEU A 62 11.74 9.47 -12.24
N ALA A 63 10.62 8.86 -12.60
CA ALA A 63 9.29 9.34 -12.21
C ALA A 63 9.11 9.28 -10.69
N PHE A 64 9.61 8.23 -10.03
CA PHE A 64 9.63 8.13 -8.57
C PHE A 64 10.41 9.28 -7.92
N PHE A 65 11.62 9.56 -8.38
CA PHE A 65 12.42 10.66 -7.86
C PHE A 65 11.72 12.02 -8.03
N ASN A 66 11.13 12.28 -9.18
CA ASN A 66 10.37 13.51 -9.44
C ASN A 66 9.16 13.63 -8.50
N THR A 67 8.44 12.53 -8.28
CA THR A 67 7.31 12.46 -7.35
C THR A 67 7.77 12.72 -5.92
N LEU A 68 8.87 12.12 -5.51
CA LEU A 68 9.44 12.29 -4.17
C LEU A 68 9.85 13.74 -3.91
N GLN A 69 10.51 14.40 -4.86
CA GLN A 69 10.91 15.80 -4.73
C GLN A 69 9.69 16.74 -4.61
N GLY A 70 8.64 16.49 -5.37
CA GLY A 70 7.39 17.27 -5.30
C GLY A 70 6.63 17.11 -3.98
N GLN A 71 6.89 16.04 -3.23
CA GLN A 71 6.20 15.71 -1.98
C GLN A 71 6.96 16.14 -0.71
N THR A 72 8.24 16.51 -0.81
CA THR A 72 9.10 16.76 0.36
C THR A 72 8.58 17.78 1.34
N THR A 73 7.91 18.82 0.86
CA THR A 73 7.33 19.88 1.72
C THR A 73 6.08 19.44 2.49
N LYS A 74 5.46 18.32 2.11
CA LYS A 74 4.21 17.80 2.69
C LYS A 74 4.38 16.45 3.39
N LEU A 75 5.58 15.87 3.39
CA LEU A 75 5.82 14.58 4.00
C LEU A 75 6.07 14.75 5.50
N THR A 76 5.10 14.29 6.30
CA THR A 76 5.19 14.19 7.77
C THR A 76 5.51 12.77 8.21
N GLY A 77 5.92 12.60 9.47
CA GLY A 77 6.13 11.27 10.04
C GLY A 77 4.89 10.38 9.98
N GLU A 78 3.70 10.94 10.27
CA GLU A 78 2.43 10.20 10.17
C GLU A 78 2.10 9.81 8.73
N ALA A 79 2.27 10.73 7.78
CA ALA A 79 2.08 10.45 6.37
C ALA A 79 3.04 9.37 5.86
N ALA A 80 4.29 9.38 6.29
CA ALA A 80 5.28 8.36 5.97
C ALA A 80 4.89 6.99 6.54
N LEU A 81 4.44 6.91 7.79
CA LEU A 81 3.97 5.66 8.43
C LEU A 81 2.78 5.06 7.69
N GLU A 82 1.78 5.88 7.35
CA GLU A 82 0.61 5.42 6.60
C GLU A 82 1.00 4.98 5.17
N THR A 83 1.89 5.69 4.50
CA THR A 83 2.41 5.30 3.18
C THR A 83 3.10 3.95 3.22
N LEU A 84 3.99 3.72 4.19
CA LEU A 84 4.66 2.44 4.41
C LEU A 84 3.66 1.30 4.58
N ARG A 85 2.65 1.54 5.38
CA ARG A 85 1.61 0.55 5.68
C ARG A 85 0.78 0.20 4.44
N TYR A 86 0.33 1.20 3.67
CA TYR A 86 -0.42 0.94 2.44
C TYR A 86 0.41 0.20 1.40
N VAL A 87 1.69 0.52 1.25
CA VAL A 87 2.59 -0.23 0.37
C VAL A 87 2.70 -1.69 0.80
N GLY A 88 2.80 -1.95 2.10
CA GLY A 88 2.79 -3.31 2.63
C GLY A 88 1.51 -4.08 2.29
N LEU A 89 0.34 -3.42 2.36
CA LEU A 89 -0.94 -4.01 1.98
C LEU A 89 -1.00 -4.32 0.47
N PHE A 90 -0.52 -3.44 -0.40
CA PHE A 90 -0.45 -3.70 -1.84
C PHE A 90 0.47 -4.88 -2.16
N ALA A 91 1.61 -4.98 -1.48
CA ALA A 91 2.53 -6.11 -1.66
C ALA A 91 1.89 -7.44 -1.19
N GLY A 92 1.19 -7.43 -0.06
CA GLY A 92 0.41 -8.58 0.42
C GLY A 92 -0.69 -8.99 -0.55
N ASP A 93 -1.43 -8.02 -1.08
CA ASP A 93 -2.47 -8.25 -2.09
C ASP A 93 -1.89 -8.81 -3.40
N LEU A 94 -0.70 -8.33 -3.83
CA LEU A 94 0.00 -8.90 -4.98
C LEU A 94 0.30 -10.39 -4.78
N ASN A 95 0.75 -10.76 -3.58
CA ASN A 95 1.01 -12.17 -3.24
C ASN A 95 -0.26 -13.03 -3.29
N LEU A 96 -1.41 -12.47 -2.92
CA LEU A 96 -2.70 -13.17 -2.94
C LEU A 96 -3.37 -13.20 -4.33
N ALA A 97 -2.95 -12.36 -5.25
CA ALA A 97 -3.67 -12.08 -6.48
C ALA A 97 -4.02 -13.33 -7.32
N GLN A 98 -3.17 -14.36 -7.36
CA GLN A 98 -3.45 -15.59 -8.10
C GLN A 98 -3.96 -16.74 -7.20
N THR A 99 -3.58 -16.75 -5.93
CA THR A 99 -3.86 -17.90 -5.05
C THR A 99 -5.16 -17.74 -4.26
N ALA A 100 -5.48 -16.52 -3.85
CA ALA A 100 -6.67 -16.20 -3.06
C ALA A 100 -7.20 -14.78 -3.39
N PRO A 101 -7.62 -14.53 -4.64
CA PRO A 101 -8.01 -13.19 -5.08
C PRO A 101 -9.25 -12.64 -4.36
N GLU A 102 -10.03 -13.48 -3.70
CA GLU A 102 -11.15 -13.09 -2.85
C GLU A 102 -10.70 -12.46 -1.51
N GLN A 103 -9.45 -12.68 -1.11
CA GLN A 103 -8.86 -12.14 0.13
C GLN A 103 -8.16 -10.79 -0.07
N ILE A 104 -8.09 -10.29 -1.30
CA ILE A 104 -7.50 -8.99 -1.60
C ILE A 104 -8.20 -7.89 -0.80
N VAL A 105 -7.42 -7.09 -0.09
CA VAL A 105 -7.90 -5.97 0.73
C VAL A 105 -8.24 -4.76 -0.14
N ASN A 106 -7.37 -4.43 -1.09
CA ASN A 106 -7.54 -3.30 -2.00
C ASN A 106 -8.34 -3.71 -3.25
N VAL A 107 -9.64 -3.92 -3.06
CA VAL A 107 -10.54 -4.48 -4.08
C VAL A 107 -10.59 -3.62 -5.36
N ASP A 108 -10.52 -2.31 -5.21
CA ASP A 108 -10.51 -1.34 -6.32
C ASP A 108 -9.22 -1.36 -7.16
N LYS A 109 -8.16 -2.02 -6.69
CA LYS A 109 -6.90 -2.22 -7.42
C LYS A 109 -6.68 -3.66 -7.87
N LYS A 110 -7.68 -4.50 -7.73
CA LYS A 110 -7.58 -5.94 -8.00
C LYS A 110 -7.11 -6.25 -9.42
N ASP A 111 -7.68 -5.59 -10.41
CA ASP A 111 -7.31 -5.83 -11.82
C ASP A 111 -5.84 -5.49 -12.08
N PHE A 112 -5.38 -4.35 -11.59
CA PHE A 112 -3.96 -3.97 -11.65
C PHE A 112 -3.05 -5.00 -10.98
N LEU A 113 -3.43 -5.50 -9.80
CA LEU A 113 -2.64 -6.49 -9.07
C LEU A 113 -2.57 -7.84 -9.79
N LEU A 114 -3.69 -8.29 -10.39
CA LEU A 114 -3.74 -9.51 -11.20
C LEU A 114 -2.84 -9.39 -12.43
N GLU A 115 -2.92 -8.28 -13.16
CA GLU A 115 -2.11 -8.02 -14.35
C GLU A 115 -0.61 -7.93 -13.98
N THR A 116 -0.29 -7.22 -12.91
CA THR A 116 1.08 -7.07 -12.41
C THR A 116 1.66 -8.41 -12.01
N ARG A 117 0.90 -9.25 -11.30
CA ARG A 117 1.30 -10.60 -10.91
C ARG A 117 1.57 -11.49 -12.13
N ALA A 118 0.66 -11.46 -13.11
CA ALA A 118 0.78 -12.24 -14.33
C ALA A 118 1.98 -11.84 -15.19
N ALA A 119 2.44 -10.59 -15.07
CA ALA A 119 3.61 -10.07 -15.79
C ALA A 119 4.95 -10.36 -15.11
N LEU A 120 4.98 -10.93 -13.91
CA LEU A 120 6.22 -11.26 -13.22
C LEU A 120 7.00 -12.34 -13.96
N PRO A 121 8.34 -12.20 -14.08
CA PRO A 121 9.18 -13.29 -14.55
C PRO A 121 9.04 -14.53 -13.65
N PRO A 122 9.18 -15.76 -14.21
CA PRO A 122 9.02 -16.99 -13.44
C PRO A 122 9.84 -17.06 -12.15
N GLU A 123 11.09 -16.63 -12.19
CA GLU A 123 11.98 -16.60 -11.02
C GLU A 123 11.52 -15.61 -9.94
N LYS A 124 10.80 -14.56 -10.33
CA LYS A 124 10.19 -13.60 -9.38
C LYS A 124 8.91 -14.13 -8.78
N GLU A 125 8.12 -14.84 -9.58
CA GLU A 125 6.90 -15.47 -9.13
C GLU A 125 7.17 -16.58 -8.11
N GLU A 126 8.14 -17.44 -8.35
CA GLU A 126 8.54 -18.51 -7.42
C GLU A 126 8.97 -17.98 -6.05
N ASN A 127 9.63 -16.83 -6.02
CA ASN A 127 10.17 -16.22 -4.80
C ASN A 127 9.30 -15.06 -4.26
N LEU A 128 8.10 -14.86 -4.80
CA LEU A 128 7.29 -13.69 -4.47
C LEU A 128 6.90 -13.63 -2.99
N ALA A 129 6.51 -14.75 -2.39
CA ALA A 129 6.12 -14.79 -0.98
C ALA A 129 7.27 -14.38 -0.06
N ASP A 130 8.49 -14.88 -0.33
CA ASP A 130 9.69 -14.51 0.43
C ASP A 130 10.07 -13.04 0.21
N ALA A 131 9.99 -12.55 -1.02
CA ALA A 131 10.28 -11.16 -1.34
C ALA A 131 9.27 -10.20 -0.67
N VAL A 132 8.00 -10.58 -0.61
CA VAL A 132 6.97 -9.80 0.11
C VAL A 132 7.23 -9.81 1.61
N LEU A 133 7.59 -10.95 2.19
CA LEU A 133 7.95 -11.03 3.61
C LEU A 133 9.16 -10.13 3.93
N ASP A 134 10.20 -10.17 3.11
CA ASP A 134 11.38 -9.30 3.26
C ASP A 134 11.01 -7.82 3.20
N LEU A 135 10.08 -7.45 2.30
CA LEU A 135 9.57 -6.09 2.21
C LEU A 135 8.81 -5.70 3.48
N LEU A 136 7.95 -6.57 4.01
CA LEU A 136 7.19 -6.29 5.25
C LEU A 136 8.10 -6.10 6.45
N LEU A 137 9.16 -6.92 6.58
CA LEU A 137 10.18 -6.74 7.62
C LEU A 137 10.95 -5.42 7.45
N ARG A 138 11.26 -5.04 6.23
CA ARG A 138 11.87 -3.74 5.91
C ARG A 138 10.93 -2.58 6.26
N ILE A 139 9.65 -2.69 5.95
CA ILE A 139 8.64 -1.67 6.30
C ILE A 139 8.56 -1.50 7.81
N GLU A 140 8.61 -2.57 8.59
CA GLU A 140 8.62 -2.47 10.05
C GLU A 140 9.87 -1.76 10.56
N ASP A 141 11.05 -2.07 10.03
CA ASP A 141 12.30 -1.38 10.37
C ASP A 141 12.24 0.12 10.00
N LEU A 142 11.77 0.44 8.80
CA LEU A 142 11.59 1.82 8.35
C LEU A 142 10.58 2.58 9.23
N SER A 143 9.49 1.93 9.65
CA SER A 143 8.50 2.52 10.55
C SER A 143 9.10 2.87 11.91
N ARG A 144 9.95 2.02 12.45
CA ARG A 144 10.71 2.32 13.68
C ARG A 144 11.63 3.53 13.50
N LYS A 145 12.32 3.61 12.37
CA LYS A 145 13.20 4.75 12.04
C LYS A 145 12.41 6.06 11.91
N VAL A 146 11.23 6.04 11.29
CA VAL A 146 10.36 7.22 11.20
C VAL A 146 10.02 7.78 12.59
N ARG A 147 9.74 6.91 13.56
CA ARG A 147 9.48 7.31 14.95
C ARG A 147 10.71 7.88 15.65
N GLY A 148 11.91 7.56 15.18
CA GLY A 148 13.20 8.03 15.68
C GLY A 148 13.74 9.30 15.03
N ASN A 149 12.93 10.08 14.31
CA ASN A 149 13.30 11.36 13.70
C ASN A 149 14.41 11.27 12.64
N VAL A 150 14.23 10.39 11.65
CA VAL A 150 15.13 10.24 10.49
C VAL A 150 14.68 11.09 9.28
N ASN A 151 15.55 11.17 8.29
CA ASN A 151 15.22 11.79 7.01
C ASN A 151 14.16 10.96 6.26
N LEU A 152 12.96 11.53 6.10
CA LEU A 152 11.82 10.85 5.48
C LEU A 152 12.02 10.56 3.99
N GLN A 153 12.81 11.35 3.27
CA GLN A 153 13.17 11.06 1.88
C GLN A 153 13.98 9.77 1.76
N LEU A 154 14.93 9.55 2.67
CA LEU A 154 15.69 8.31 2.73
C LEU A 154 14.81 7.11 3.06
N VAL A 155 13.80 7.29 3.90
CA VAL A 155 12.81 6.25 4.20
C VAL A 155 12.05 5.88 2.93
N MET A 156 11.55 6.85 2.17
CA MET A 156 10.82 6.60 0.93
C MET A 156 11.71 5.97 -0.14
N LEU A 157 12.95 6.41 -0.26
CA LEU A 157 13.92 5.80 -1.17
C LEU A 157 14.18 4.33 -0.81
N ASN A 158 14.41 4.03 0.47
CA ASN A 158 14.60 2.65 0.93
C ASN A 158 13.36 1.77 0.68
N LEU A 159 12.17 2.33 0.83
CA LEU A 159 10.92 1.65 0.49
C LEU A 159 10.88 1.30 -1.00
N TYR A 160 11.17 2.27 -1.86
CA TYR A 160 11.19 2.07 -3.32
C TYR A 160 12.21 1.01 -3.74
N LEU A 161 13.42 1.04 -3.18
CA LEU A 161 14.45 0.03 -3.43
C LEU A 161 14.02 -1.36 -2.96
N GLY A 162 13.33 -1.44 -1.81
CA GLY A 162 12.76 -2.69 -1.31
C GLY A 162 11.68 -3.26 -2.23
N LEU A 163 10.80 -2.41 -2.74
CA LEU A 163 9.81 -2.78 -3.76
C LEU A 163 10.47 -3.28 -5.04
N GLY A 164 11.54 -2.63 -5.47
CA GLY A 164 12.29 -3.03 -6.67
C GLY A 164 12.77 -4.48 -6.64
N ARG A 165 13.05 -5.03 -5.46
CA ARG A 165 13.45 -6.44 -5.31
C ARG A 165 12.33 -7.43 -5.63
N ILE A 166 11.07 -7.02 -5.48
CA ILE A 166 9.91 -7.84 -5.86
C ILE A 166 9.84 -7.98 -7.38
N PHE A 167 10.08 -6.88 -8.11
CA PHE A 167 9.86 -6.80 -9.55
C PHE A 167 11.13 -7.01 -10.38
N ARG A 168 12.29 -6.66 -9.81
CA ARG A 168 13.58 -6.65 -10.50
C ARG A 168 14.62 -7.49 -9.75
N GLY A 169 15.52 -8.02 -10.49
CA GLY A 169 16.67 -8.72 -9.94
C GLY A 169 17.68 -7.78 -9.30
#